data_c3a4803f1b7485cbc0ff71f33e792bf6
#
_entry.id   c3a4803f1b7485cbc0ff71f33e792bf6
#
_cell.length_a   1.000
_cell.length_b   1.000
_cell.length_c   1.000
_cell.angle_alpha   90.00
_cell.angle_beta   90.00
_cell.angle_gamma   90.00
#
_symmetry.space_group_name_H-M   'P 1'
#
loop_
_entity.id
_entity.type
_entity.pdbx_description
1 polymer ?
#
loop_
_entity_poly.entity_id
_entity_poly.type
_entity_poly.pdbx_seq_one_letter_code
_entity_poly.pdbx_strand_id
1 'polypeptide(L)'
;GRGGPEPRGEGEAKADQEQAAGDATEHAGKLAPDAQAKANAASGADGEFVRLALGGFLPMLSAVIQTAEELNGLAERIQAAPWVGVDTEADSLHAYPEKLCLVQISIPGEEVLVDPLADLHLEPLWESFDRHELIFHAADYDLHLLFTGHHFKPAAIFDTMWAARLLGEPKFGLNDVLQKLVGVTLEKGAQKADWGKRPLTPRMVAYALNDVKYLRPLQETLVERLKAAGRLEWHRQICARLISDAAQPSKPDPESVWRIKGHDVLDDTGLAVLRELWHWREKDALRTGRPPFFILKHETLSEIAAQASAAGVRAVRLPPYLTSKRRAGVLDAVKAGLAVPEESRPKQLRVRMRRMTRSELDYAEQLRERRDARAKELELDPTIVAARATLFALARKDADELARLLPWQREILKLDGDAAALPKTEEV
;
A
#
# COMPACT_ATOMS: atom_id res chain seq x y z
N GLY A 1 -0.70 -55.09 4.38
CA GLY A 1 -0.88 -54.47 3.11
C GLY A 1 -2.08 -53.58 3.03
N ARG A 2 -1.87 -52.25 2.98
CA ARG A 2 -2.68 -51.20 2.32
C ARG A 2 -1.94 -49.90 2.58
N GLY A 3 -1.16 -49.45 1.58
CA GLY A 3 -0.52 -48.14 1.56
C GLY A 3 -1.55 -47.07 1.25
N GLY A 4 -1.57 -45.98 2.03
CA GLY A 4 -2.22 -44.74 1.71
C GLY A 4 -1.18 -43.75 1.17
N PRO A 5 -1.53 -42.79 0.30
CA PRO A 5 -0.56 -41.92 -0.34
C PRO A 5 -0.11 -40.79 0.60
N GLU A 6 1.19 -40.55 0.59
CA GLU A 6 1.84 -39.38 1.21
C GLU A 6 1.48 -38.08 0.48
N PRO A 7 1.39 -36.95 1.17
CA PRO A 7 1.24 -35.65 0.53
C PRO A 7 2.61 -35.13 0.05
N ARG A 8 2.70 -34.82 -1.23
CA ARG A 8 3.86 -34.14 -1.84
C ARG A 8 3.76 -32.63 -1.63
N GLY A 9 4.84 -32.00 -1.14
CA GLY A 9 5.49 -30.88 -1.76
C GLY A 9 5.12 -29.49 -1.25
N GLU A 10 5.63 -29.08 -0.08
CA GLU A 10 5.83 -27.66 0.31
C GLU A 10 7.34 -27.36 0.42
N GLY A 11 8.10 -27.63 -0.63
CA GLY A 11 9.56 -27.53 -0.61
C GLY A 11 10.20 -26.57 -1.62
N GLU A 12 9.46 -26.08 -2.60
CA GLU A 12 10.09 -25.34 -3.72
C GLU A 12 9.90 -23.81 -3.74
N ALA A 13 9.14 -23.24 -2.82
CA ALA A 13 8.92 -21.78 -2.77
C ALA A 13 9.92 -21.00 -1.90
N LYS A 14 10.88 -21.65 -1.23
CA LYS A 14 11.85 -20.97 -0.34
C LYS A 14 13.26 -20.78 -0.93
N ALA A 15 13.59 -21.42 -2.03
CA ALA A 15 14.94 -21.35 -2.60
C ALA A 15 15.21 -20.08 -3.42
N ASP A 16 14.19 -19.44 -3.97
CA ASP A 16 14.38 -18.26 -4.85
C ASP A 16 14.50 -16.91 -4.11
N GLN A 17 14.32 -16.86 -2.81
CA GLN A 17 14.45 -15.62 -2.02
C GLN A 17 15.82 -15.42 -1.35
N GLU A 18 16.65 -16.44 -1.23
CA GLU A 18 17.98 -16.32 -0.62
C GLU A 18 19.11 -16.02 -1.61
N GLN A 19 18.92 -16.24 -2.91
CA GLN A 19 19.96 -16.01 -3.93
C GLN A 19 20.02 -14.56 -4.43
N ALA A 20 19.00 -13.72 -4.13
CA ALA A 20 18.99 -12.30 -4.52
C ALA A 20 19.67 -11.35 -3.53
N ALA A 21 20.11 -11.83 -2.37
CA ALA A 21 20.75 -11.01 -1.33
C ALA A 21 22.29 -11.13 -1.27
N GLY A 22 22.88 -12.03 -2.06
CA GLY A 22 24.34 -12.34 -2.03
C GLY A 22 25.23 -11.53 -2.99
N ASP A 23 24.67 -10.94 -4.04
CA ASP A 23 25.46 -10.39 -5.15
C ASP A 23 25.64 -8.86 -5.15
N ALA A 24 25.25 -8.16 -4.08
CA ALA A 24 25.30 -6.69 -4.03
C ALA A 24 26.49 -6.08 -3.26
N THR A 25 27.44 -6.86 -2.77
CA THR A 25 28.50 -6.34 -1.87
C THR A 25 29.94 -6.43 -2.40
N GLU A 26 30.20 -6.82 -3.64
CA GLU A 26 31.57 -7.04 -4.10
C GLU A 26 32.06 -6.17 -5.28
N HIS A 27 31.40 -5.07 -5.64
CA HIS A 27 31.90 -4.15 -6.67
C HIS A 27 31.82 -2.67 -6.30
N ALA A 28 32.29 -2.29 -5.11
CA ALA A 28 32.59 -0.91 -4.73
C ALA A 28 34.05 -0.75 -4.36
N GLY A 29 34.92 -0.76 -5.36
CA GLY A 29 36.33 -0.50 -5.13
C GLY A 29 37.07 -0.22 -6.43
N LYS A 30 37.48 1.04 -6.61
CA LYS A 30 38.45 1.58 -7.59
C LYS A 30 37.89 2.09 -8.90
N LEU A 31 37.49 3.36 -8.90
CA LEU A 31 37.65 4.23 -10.07
C LEU A 31 38.80 5.22 -9.81
N ALA A 32 39.76 5.20 -10.71
CA ALA A 32 41.00 5.94 -10.65
C ALA A 32 40.81 7.45 -10.91
N PRO A 33 41.79 8.33 -10.48
CA PRO A 33 41.67 9.80 -10.52
C PRO A 33 41.81 10.44 -11.91
N ASP A 34 41.75 9.72 -13.01
CA ASP A 34 41.99 10.23 -14.35
C ASP A 34 40.78 10.75 -15.13
N ALA A 35 39.58 10.68 -14.58
CA ALA A 35 38.37 11.16 -15.27
C ALA A 35 38.15 12.69 -15.20
N GLN A 36 38.72 13.35 -14.21
CA GLN A 36 38.54 14.81 -14.00
C GLN A 36 39.54 15.64 -14.85
N ALA A 37 40.70 15.07 -15.21
CA ALA A 37 41.70 15.76 -16.02
C ALA A 37 41.39 15.79 -17.52
N LYS A 38 40.52 14.89 -18.01
CA LYS A 38 40.12 14.84 -19.44
C LYS A 38 38.91 15.73 -19.76
N ALA A 39 38.20 16.23 -18.78
CA ALA A 39 37.08 17.13 -18.98
C ALA A 39 37.48 18.58 -19.26
N ASN A 40 38.70 18.98 -18.93
CA ASN A 40 39.17 20.35 -19.09
C ASN A 40 40.07 20.60 -20.33
N ALA A 41 40.29 19.60 -21.21
CA ALA A 41 41.15 19.72 -22.37
C ALA A 41 40.44 19.71 -23.74
N ALA A 42 39.10 19.67 -23.77
CA ALA A 42 38.31 19.67 -25.00
C ALA A 42 37.49 20.97 -25.18
N SER A 43 38.18 22.12 -25.19
CA SER A 43 37.64 23.37 -25.72
C SER A 43 38.21 23.60 -27.13
N GLY A 44 37.58 23.00 -28.13
CA GLY A 44 37.92 23.21 -29.52
C GLY A 44 37.39 22.11 -30.41
N ALA A 45 36.33 22.42 -31.18
CA ALA A 45 35.78 21.61 -32.27
C ALA A 45 35.22 20.22 -31.85
N ASP A 46 34.02 20.18 -31.30
CA ASP A 46 33.08 19.06 -31.38
C ASP A 46 31.76 19.40 -30.64
N GLY A 47 31.30 20.65 -30.78
CA GLY A 47 30.07 21.13 -30.16
C GLY A 47 28.76 20.49 -30.68
N GLU A 48 28.84 19.69 -31.75
CA GLU A 48 27.67 19.03 -32.35
C GLU A 48 27.41 17.62 -31.81
N PHE A 49 28.45 16.89 -31.44
CA PHE A 49 28.29 15.52 -30.90
C PHE A 49 27.83 15.50 -29.44
N VAL A 50 28.20 16.52 -28.64
CA VAL A 50 27.73 16.69 -27.25
C VAL A 50 26.30 17.18 -27.21
N ARG A 51 25.84 17.96 -28.20
CA ARG A 51 24.45 18.38 -28.34
C ARG A 51 23.50 17.24 -28.70
N LEU A 52 23.93 16.24 -29.49
CA LEU A 52 23.10 15.05 -29.80
C LEU A 52 22.99 14.08 -28.62
N ALA A 53 24.04 13.93 -27.80
CA ALA A 53 23.98 13.08 -26.59
C ALA A 53 23.23 13.73 -25.42
N LEU A 54 23.23 15.06 -25.31
CA LEU A 54 22.50 15.83 -24.30
C LEU A 54 21.09 16.22 -24.77
N GLY A 55 20.82 16.27 -26.09
CA GLY A 55 19.55 16.67 -26.66
C GLY A 55 18.39 15.70 -26.39
N GLY A 56 18.69 14.43 -26.05
CA GLY A 56 17.68 13.46 -25.60
C GLY A 56 17.44 13.49 -24.08
N PHE A 57 18.33 14.12 -23.31
CA PHE A 57 18.28 14.18 -21.85
C PHE A 57 17.67 15.48 -21.31
N LEU A 58 17.83 16.60 -22.04
CA LEU A 58 17.29 17.90 -21.65
C LEU A 58 15.75 17.96 -21.58
N PRO A 59 14.98 17.28 -22.46
CA PRO A 59 13.52 17.27 -22.35
C PRO A 59 13.02 16.48 -21.12
N MET A 60 13.75 15.46 -20.65
CA MET A 60 13.33 14.65 -19.49
C MET A 60 13.56 15.35 -18.15
N LEU A 61 14.56 16.23 -18.04
CA LEU A 61 14.82 17.02 -16.84
C LEU A 61 13.85 18.23 -16.74
N SER A 62 13.30 18.70 -17.86
CA SER A 62 12.27 19.74 -17.89
C SER A 62 10.88 19.24 -17.47
N ALA A 63 10.71 17.92 -17.27
CA ALA A 63 9.45 17.33 -16.84
C ALA A 63 9.23 17.38 -15.31
N VAL A 64 10.20 17.86 -14.51
CA VAL A 64 10.09 17.92 -13.04
C VAL A 64 9.87 19.35 -12.60
N ILE A 65 8.71 19.63 -12.05
CA ILE A 65 8.31 20.92 -11.49
C ILE A 65 8.92 21.10 -10.11
N GLN A 66 9.74 22.16 -9.94
CA GLN A 66 10.46 22.45 -8.70
C GLN A 66 10.35 23.90 -8.27
N THR A 67 9.66 24.75 -9.04
CA THR A 67 9.46 26.16 -8.72
C THR A 67 7.98 26.51 -8.63
N ALA A 68 7.65 27.56 -7.87
CA ALA A 68 6.29 28.03 -7.71
C ALA A 68 5.69 28.55 -9.03
N GLU A 69 6.51 29.18 -9.89
CA GLU A 69 6.08 29.67 -11.20
C GLU A 69 5.67 28.48 -12.12
N GLU A 70 6.50 27.45 -12.20
CA GLU A 70 6.19 26.25 -12.97
C GLU A 70 4.93 25.56 -12.45
N LEU A 71 4.77 25.46 -11.11
CA LEU A 71 3.62 24.85 -10.46
C LEU A 71 2.33 25.61 -10.77
N ASN A 72 2.34 26.95 -10.68
CA ASN A 72 1.18 27.77 -11.03
C ASN A 72 0.81 27.62 -12.51
N GLY A 73 1.79 27.64 -13.41
CA GLY A 73 1.56 27.39 -14.82
C GLY A 73 1.02 25.99 -15.11
N LEU A 74 1.45 24.98 -14.34
CA LEU A 74 0.87 23.63 -14.42
C LEU A 74 -0.57 23.61 -13.90
N ALA A 75 -0.86 24.26 -12.79
CA ALA A 75 -2.21 24.32 -12.21
C ALA A 75 -3.22 24.96 -13.20
N GLU A 76 -2.83 26.01 -13.93
CA GLU A 76 -3.65 26.62 -14.98
C GLU A 76 -3.94 25.62 -16.13
N ARG A 77 -2.92 24.84 -16.56
CA ARG A 77 -3.10 23.82 -17.61
C ARG A 77 -3.99 22.68 -17.15
N ILE A 78 -3.85 22.24 -15.88
CA ILE A 78 -4.72 21.23 -15.28
C ILE A 78 -6.16 21.72 -15.24
N GLN A 79 -6.42 22.93 -14.79
CA GLN A 79 -7.78 23.50 -14.75
C GLN A 79 -8.45 23.54 -16.13
N ALA A 80 -7.68 23.75 -17.20
CA ALA A 80 -8.17 23.77 -18.57
C ALA A 80 -8.27 22.35 -19.21
N ALA A 81 -7.67 21.35 -18.60
CA ALA A 81 -7.61 19.99 -19.15
C ALA A 81 -8.97 19.29 -19.05
N PRO A 82 -9.40 18.49 -20.05
CA PRO A 82 -10.62 17.70 -19.99
C PRO A 82 -10.50 16.45 -19.11
N TRP A 83 -9.32 16.03 -18.74
CA TRP A 83 -9.03 14.88 -17.89
C TRP A 83 -7.64 15.00 -17.24
N VAL A 84 -7.44 14.31 -16.11
CA VAL A 84 -6.18 14.29 -15.37
C VAL A 84 -5.92 12.87 -14.87
N GLY A 85 -4.78 12.30 -15.23
CA GLY A 85 -4.24 11.07 -14.63
C GLY A 85 -3.25 11.44 -13.52
N VAL A 86 -3.29 10.71 -12.40
CA VAL A 86 -2.45 10.99 -11.22
C VAL A 86 -1.91 9.68 -10.65
N ASP A 87 -0.67 9.74 -10.17
CA ASP A 87 -0.02 8.71 -9.36
C ASP A 87 0.90 9.35 -8.33
N THR A 88 1.35 8.63 -7.32
CA THR A 88 2.25 9.17 -6.29
C THR A 88 3.36 8.21 -5.91
N GLU A 89 4.50 8.77 -5.47
CA GLU A 89 5.58 7.98 -4.89
C GLU A 89 5.94 8.46 -3.50
N ALA A 90 6.21 7.51 -2.61
CA ALA A 90 6.61 7.75 -1.22
C ALA A 90 7.93 7.06 -0.88
N ASP A 91 8.53 7.46 0.24
CA ASP A 91 9.78 6.86 0.74
C ASP A 91 9.58 5.85 1.89
N SER A 92 8.41 5.23 1.98
CA SER A 92 8.04 4.29 3.07
C SER A 92 9.02 3.14 3.30
N LEU A 93 9.75 2.72 2.26
CA LEU A 93 10.80 1.70 2.38
C LEU A 93 12.13 2.26 2.89
N HIS A 94 12.32 3.56 2.93
CA HIS A 94 13.61 4.22 3.18
C HIS A 94 13.58 5.20 4.35
N ALA A 95 12.43 5.83 4.64
CA ALA A 95 12.26 6.83 5.69
C ALA A 95 11.07 6.52 6.64
N TYR A 96 11.07 7.18 7.80
CA TYR A 96 9.99 7.10 8.77
C TYR A 96 9.88 8.38 9.60
N PRO A 97 8.72 9.03 9.71
CA PRO A 97 7.51 8.69 8.94
C PRO A 97 7.72 8.80 7.43
N GLU A 98 6.92 8.05 6.68
CA GLU A 98 6.90 8.20 5.22
C GLU A 98 6.36 9.56 4.81
N LYS A 99 6.74 10.01 3.62
CA LYS A 99 6.26 11.26 3.06
C LYS A 99 6.03 11.13 1.56
N LEU A 100 5.18 12.00 1.04
CA LEU A 100 4.99 12.18 -0.39
C LEU A 100 6.29 12.70 -1.00
N CYS A 101 6.84 11.98 -1.96
CA CYS A 101 8.11 12.30 -2.60
C CYS A 101 7.98 12.75 -4.06
N LEU A 102 6.90 12.34 -4.73
CA LEU A 102 6.65 12.70 -6.11
C LEU A 102 5.14 12.64 -6.39
N VAL A 103 4.63 13.55 -7.22
CA VAL A 103 3.30 13.48 -7.81
C VAL A 103 3.46 13.43 -9.32
N GLN A 104 2.99 12.36 -9.93
CA GLN A 104 2.95 12.18 -11.35
C GLN A 104 1.61 12.65 -11.90
N ILE A 105 1.64 13.40 -12.99
CA ILE A 105 0.44 13.98 -13.60
C ILE A 105 0.50 13.77 -15.10
N SER A 106 -0.61 13.32 -15.68
CA SER A 106 -0.82 13.25 -17.11
C SER A 106 -2.07 14.04 -17.47
N ILE A 107 -1.91 14.95 -18.44
CA ILE A 107 -2.99 15.74 -19.07
C ILE A 107 -2.84 15.64 -20.59
N PRO A 108 -3.76 16.13 -21.43
CA PRO A 108 -3.64 16.03 -22.89
C PRO A 108 -2.31 16.53 -23.45
N GLY A 109 -1.51 15.61 -23.99
CA GLY A 109 -0.24 15.91 -24.64
C GLY A 109 0.93 16.18 -23.71
N GLU A 110 0.77 16.01 -22.40
CA GLU A 110 1.82 16.31 -21.42
C GLU A 110 1.82 15.30 -20.25
N GLU A 111 3.00 14.78 -19.89
CA GLU A 111 3.26 14.08 -18.63
C GLU A 111 4.29 14.88 -17.83
N VAL A 112 3.98 15.18 -16.56
CA VAL A 112 4.82 15.97 -15.67
C VAL A 112 4.97 15.34 -14.31
N LEU A 113 6.08 15.64 -13.65
CA LEU A 113 6.37 15.26 -12.28
C LEU A 113 6.39 16.53 -11.42
N VAL A 114 5.70 16.53 -10.30
CA VAL A 114 5.83 17.59 -9.29
C VAL A 114 6.68 17.04 -8.15
N ASP A 115 7.67 17.82 -7.70
CA ASP A 115 8.56 17.48 -6.61
C ASP A 115 8.10 18.11 -5.28
N PRO A 116 7.36 17.40 -4.42
CA PRO A 116 6.92 17.93 -3.13
C PRO A 116 8.07 18.17 -2.15
N LEU A 117 9.28 17.64 -2.43
CA LEU A 117 10.46 17.86 -1.59
C LEU A 117 11.22 19.14 -1.96
N ALA A 118 10.89 19.76 -3.09
CA ALA A 118 11.25 21.14 -3.35
C ALA A 118 10.43 22.03 -2.39
N ASP A 119 10.92 23.22 -2.07
CA ASP A 119 10.22 24.16 -1.18
C ASP A 119 9.03 24.80 -1.91
N LEU A 120 7.97 23.99 -2.10
CA LEU A 120 6.76 24.34 -2.84
C LEU A 120 5.53 24.35 -1.94
N HIS A 121 4.70 25.40 -2.09
CA HIS A 121 3.33 25.39 -1.60
C HIS A 121 2.44 24.67 -2.62
N LEU A 122 1.91 23.50 -2.26
CA LEU A 122 1.20 22.63 -3.19
C LEU A 122 -0.30 22.93 -3.31
N GLU A 123 -0.82 23.90 -2.55
CA GLU A 123 -2.23 24.29 -2.57
C GLU A 123 -2.76 24.58 -3.98
N PRO A 124 -2.03 25.33 -4.87
CA PRO A 124 -2.50 25.55 -6.24
C PRO A 124 -2.69 24.26 -7.05
N LEU A 125 -1.88 23.24 -6.77
CA LEU A 125 -2.04 21.93 -7.40
C LEU A 125 -3.34 21.26 -6.94
N TRP A 126 -3.57 21.22 -5.62
CA TRP A 126 -4.75 20.57 -5.07
C TRP A 126 -6.05 21.28 -5.53
N GLU A 127 -6.07 22.60 -5.54
CA GLU A 127 -7.19 23.40 -6.06
C GLU A 127 -7.45 23.15 -7.55
N SER A 128 -6.40 22.90 -8.34
CA SER A 128 -6.55 22.59 -9.77
C SER A 128 -7.25 21.26 -10.03
N PHE A 129 -7.23 20.33 -9.06
CA PHE A 129 -7.86 19.03 -9.16
C PHE A 129 -9.36 19.03 -8.81
N ASP A 130 -9.88 20.03 -8.14
CA ASP A 130 -11.24 20.05 -7.56
C ASP A 130 -12.37 19.81 -8.58
N ARG A 131 -12.16 20.12 -9.85
CA ARG A 131 -13.17 20.00 -10.92
C ARG A 131 -13.06 18.70 -11.71
N HIS A 132 -12.07 17.86 -11.38
CA HIS A 132 -11.76 16.67 -12.14
C HIS A 132 -12.21 15.38 -11.46
N GLU A 133 -12.64 14.41 -12.26
CA GLU A 133 -12.58 13.00 -11.89
C GLU A 133 -11.13 12.54 -12.16
N LEU A 134 -10.33 12.42 -11.11
CA LEU A 134 -8.92 12.04 -11.25
C LEU A 134 -8.78 10.56 -11.59
N ILE A 135 -7.93 10.21 -12.55
CA ILE A 135 -7.70 8.84 -12.98
C ILE A 135 -6.50 8.28 -12.22
N PHE A 136 -6.73 7.21 -11.47
CA PHE A 136 -5.70 6.48 -10.71
C PHE A 136 -5.64 5.00 -11.12
N HIS A 137 -4.59 4.34 -10.66
CA HIS A 137 -4.50 2.89 -10.64
C HIS A 137 -4.18 2.39 -9.22
N ALA A 138 -5.14 1.74 -8.54
CA ALA A 138 -5.03 1.29 -7.15
C ALA A 138 -4.85 2.44 -6.13
N ALA A 139 -5.75 3.41 -6.19
CA ALA A 139 -5.70 4.71 -5.53
C ALA A 139 -5.68 4.70 -3.98
N ASP A 140 -5.92 3.59 -3.32
CA ASP A 140 -6.09 3.52 -1.85
C ASP A 140 -4.88 4.06 -1.08
N TYR A 141 -3.67 3.73 -1.50
CA TYR A 141 -2.45 4.24 -0.88
C TYR A 141 -2.20 5.72 -1.21
N ASP A 142 -2.40 6.11 -2.47
CA ASP A 142 -2.24 7.51 -2.91
C ASP A 142 -3.18 8.44 -2.15
N LEU A 143 -4.47 8.06 -2.07
CA LEU A 143 -5.47 8.83 -1.33
C LEU A 143 -5.12 8.99 0.14
N HIS A 144 -4.61 7.90 0.78
CA HIS A 144 -4.16 7.95 2.16
C HIS A 144 -2.98 8.92 2.33
N LEU A 145 -1.99 8.85 1.45
CA LEU A 145 -0.79 9.68 1.47
C LEU A 145 -1.14 11.17 1.25
N LEU A 146 -1.99 11.45 0.26
CA LEU A 146 -2.46 12.80 -0.06
C LEU A 146 -3.28 13.40 1.08
N PHE A 147 -4.18 12.61 1.69
CA PHE A 147 -4.99 13.10 2.80
C PHE A 147 -4.15 13.30 4.07
N THR A 148 -3.33 12.33 4.44
CA THR A 148 -2.56 12.38 5.69
C THR A 148 -1.49 13.47 5.66
N GLY A 149 -0.80 13.63 4.54
CA GLY A 149 0.29 14.59 4.38
C GLY A 149 -0.16 16.00 4.01
N HIS A 150 -1.24 16.14 3.25
CA HIS A 150 -1.63 17.41 2.62
C HIS A 150 -3.10 17.79 2.82
N HIS A 151 -3.88 16.98 3.56
CA HIS A 151 -5.32 17.16 3.76
C HIS A 151 -6.11 17.25 2.45
N PHE A 152 -5.53 16.76 1.35
CA PHE A 152 -6.18 16.76 0.05
C PHE A 152 -7.14 15.58 -0.07
N LYS A 153 -8.36 15.87 -0.52
CA LYS A 153 -9.43 14.91 -0.77
C LYS A 153 -10.06 15.21 -2.12
N PRO A 154 -9.85 14.36 -3.15
CA PRO A 154 -10.47 14.59 -4.45
C PRO A 154 -12.00 14.50 -4.39
N ALA A 155 -12.68 15.30 -5.24
CA ALA A 155 -14.13 15.26 -5.36
C ALA A 155 -14.62 13.95 -5.98
N ALA A 156 -13.91 13.42 -6.97
CA ALA A 156 -14.18 12.16 -7.66
C ALA A 156 -12.90 11.51 -8.18
N ILE A 157 -12.91 10.19 -8.28
CA ILE A 157 -11.83 9.43 -8.92
C ILE A 157 -12.40 8.36 -9.86
N PHE A 158 -11.58 7.95 -10.82
CA PHE A 158 -11.74 6.71 -11.58
C PHE A 158 -10.54 5.81 -11.31
N ASP A 159 -10.75 4.70 -10.61
CA ASP A 159 -9.71 3.72 -10.31
C ASP A 159 -9.71 2.60 -11.34
N THR A 160 -8.65 2.55 -12.17
CA THR A 160 -8.53 1.59 -13.27
C THR A 160 -8.33 0.15 -12.79
N MET A 161 -7.73 -0.08 -11.61
CA MET A 161 -7.61 -1.41 -11.01
C MET A 161 -8.98 -1.94 -10.60
N TRP A 162 -9.78 -1.15 -9.89
CA TRP A 162 -11.13 -1.57 -9.50
C TRP A 162 -12.06 -1.77 -10.69
N ALA A 163 -11.91 -0.94 -11.74
CA ALA A 163 -12.62 -1.14 -12.99
C ALA A 163 -12.28 -2.51 -13.61
N ALA A 164 -11.01 -2.86 -13.72
CA ALA A 164 -10.56 -4.15 -14.23
C ALA A 164 -11.10 -5.32 -13.37
N ARG A 165 -11.02 -5.22 -12.04
CA ARG A 165 -11.56 -6.24 -11.12
C ARG A 165 -13.07 -6.43 -11.29
N LEU A 166 -13.83 -5.36 -11.44
CA LEU A 166 -15.26 -5.42 -11.72
C LEU A 166 -15.60 -6.01 -13.09
N LEU A 167 -14.66 -6.07 -14.02
CA LEU A 167 -14.78 -6.73 -15.31
C LEU A 167 -14.29 -8.19 -15.30
N GLY A 168 -13.92 -8.71 -14.12
CA GLY A 168 -13.49 -10.09 -13.95
C GLY A 168 -12.05 -10.34 -14.43
N GLU A 169 -11.24 -9.30 -14.57
CA GLU A 169 -9.83 -9.48 -14.96
C GLU A 169 -9.06 -10.23 -13.86
N PRO A 170 -8.45 -11.39 -14.18
CA PRO A 170 -7.76 -12.20 -13.18
C PRO A 170 -6.43 -11.59 -12.73
N LYS A 171 -5.86 -10.72 -13.57
CA LYS A 171 -4.67 -9.92 -13.30
C LYS A 171 -5.01 -8.47 -13.51
N PHE A 172 -4.84 -7.68 -12.49
CA PHE A 172 -5.29 -6.29 -12.45
C PHE A 172 -4.20 -5.29 -12.06
N GLY A 173 -2.93 -5.69 -12.04
CA GLY A 173 -1.79 -4.78 -11.97
C GLY A 173 -1.67 -3.93 -13.24
N LEU A 174 -1.18 -2.69 -13.13
CA LEU A 174 -1.16 -1.72 -14.22
C LEU A 174 -0.59 -2.30 -15.51
N ASN A 175 0.59 -2.94 -15.45
CA ASN A 175 1.21 -3.53 -16.63
C ASN A 175 0.38 -4.66 -17.28
N ASP A 176 -0.27 -5.51 -16.45
CA ASP A 176 -1.09 -6.61 -16.96
C ASP A 176 -2.33 -6.08 -17.71
N VAL A 177 -3.01 -5.07 -17.13
CA VAL A 177 -4.21 -4.49 -17.76
C VAL A 177 -3.86 -3.64 -18.98
N LEU A 178 -2.76 -2.89 -18.96
CA LEU A 178 -2.29 -2.15 -20.13
C LEU A 178 -1.94 -3.08 -21.28
N GLN A 179 -1.20 -4.15 -21.00
CA GLN A 179 -0.85 -5.15 -22.02
C GLN A 179 -2.11 -5.77 -22.65
N LYS A 180 -3.08 -6.13 -21.83
CA LYS A 180 -4.30 -6.81 -22.30
C LYS A 180 -5.27 -5.88 -23.03
N LEU A 181 -5.46 -4.66 -22.52
CA LEU A 181 -6.55 -3.78 -22.94
C LEU A 181 -6.11 -2.67 -23.89
N VAL A 182 -4.86 -2.25 -23.80
CA VAL A 182 -4.30 -1.14 -24.60
C VAL A 182 -3.19 -1.62 -25.55
N GLY A 183 -2.65 -2.83 -25.33
CA GLY A 183 -1.56 -3.39 -26.14
C GLY A 183 -0.19 -2.82 -25.78
N VAL A 184 -0.04 -2.18 -24.62
CA VAL A 184 1.20 -1.55 -24.17
C VAL A 184 1.81 -2.38 -23.03
N THR A 185 3.12 -2.56 -23.09
CA THR A 185 3.90 -3.21 -22.00
C THR A 185 4.87 -2.19 -21.43
N LEU A 186 4.79 -1.96 -20.10
CA LEU A 186 5.72 -1.09 -19.40
C LEU A 186 7.00 -1.85 -19.05
N GLU A 187 8.13 -1.16 -19.13
CA GLU A 187 9.39 -1.70 -18.61
C GLU A 187 9.35 -1.80 -17.09
N LYS A 188 9.86 -2.91 -16.53
CA LYS A 188 10.02 -3.05 -15.08
C LYS A 188 11.00 -1.99 -14.57
N GLY A 189 10.52 -1.16 -13.66
CA GLY A 189 11.19 0.08 -13.32
C GLY A 189 11.69 0.22 -11.89
N ALA A 190 11.51 1.39 -11.35
CA ALA A 190 12.08 1.88 -10.11
C ALA A 190 11.13 1.80 -8.90
N GLN A 191 10.11 0.95 -8.93
CA GLN A 191 9.06 0.85 -7.87
C GLN A 191 9.60 0.81 -6.43
N LYS A 192 10.77 0.21 -6.21
CA LYS A 192 11.41 0.14 -4.86
C LYS A 192 12.55 1.14 -4.70
N ALA A 193 12.65 2.13 -5.57
CA ALA A 193 13.70 3.14 -5.48
C ALA A 193 13.54 3.99 -4.21
N ASP A 194 14.62 4.62 -3.81
CA ASP A 194 14.58 5.62 -2.74
C ASP A 194 14.10 6.96 -3.31
N TRP A 195 12.77 7.14 -3.31
CA TRP A 195 12.13 8.33 -3.87
C TRP A 195 12.41 9.61 -3.08
N GLY A 196 12.94 9.49 -1.87
CA GLY A 196 13.42 10.62 -1.08
C GLY A 196 14.74 11.22 -1.58
N LYS A 197 15.48 10.52 -2.46
CA LYS A 197 16.75 11.00 -2.99
C LYS A 197 16.60 12.01 -4.11
N ARG A 198 17.52 12.99 -4.13
CA ARG A 198 17.67 13.98 -5.21
C ARG A 198 19.13 14.07 -5.67
N PRO A 199 19.36 14.32 -6.96
CA PRO A 199 18.38 14.41 -8.05
C PRO A 199 17.79 13.03 -8.38
N LEU A 200 16.57 13.03 -8.97
CA LEU A 200 15.98 11.81 -9.53
C LEU A 200 16.86 11.25 -10.65
N THR A 201 17.03 9.94 -10.68
CA THR A 201 17.75 9.31 -11.79
C THR A 201 16.88 9.28 -13.05
N PRO A 202 17.45 9.24 -14.26
CA PRO A 202 16.70 9.12 -15.50
C PRO A 202 15.75 7.93 -15.52
N ARG A 203 16.15 6.82 -14.89
CA ARG A 203 15.31 5.62 -14.77
C ARG A 203 14.09 5.86 -13.86
N MET A 204 14.24 6.62 -12.77
CA MET A 204 13.13 6.99 -11.90
C MET A 204 12.17 7.92 -12.63
N VAL A 205 12.68 8.93 -13.34
CA VAL A 205 11.86 9.85 -14.14
C VAL A 205 11.07 9.09 -15.20
N ALA A 206 11.73 8.24 -15.99
CA ALA A 206 11.06 7.45 -17.02
C ALA A 206 10.00 6.50 -16.44
N TYR A 207 10.28 5.87 -15.30
CA TYR A 207 9.33 5.01 -14.61
C TYR A 207 8.09 5.80 -14.19
N ALA A 208 8.26 6.89 -13.45
CA ALA A 208 7.18 7.71 -12.92
C ALA A 208 6.28 8.31 -14.02
N LEU A 209 6.86 8.78 -15.13
CA LEU A 209 6.08 9.28 -16.28
C LEU A 209 5.27 8.15 -16.94
N ASN A 210 5.81 6.93 -17.00
CA ASN A 210 5.11 5.80 -17.61
C ASN A 210 3.91 5.32 -16.79
N ASP A 211 3.93 5.48 -15.47
CA ASP A 211 2.82 5.04 -14.61
C ASP A 211 1.53 5.85 -14.84
N VAL A 212 1.62 7.09 -15.31
CA VAL A 212 0.46 7.94 -15.63
C VAL A 212 0.14 8.04 -17.12
N LYS A 213 1.12 7.84 -17.99
CA LYS A 213 1.01 8.08 -19.44
C LYS A 213 -0.16 7.40 -20.12
N TYR A 214 -0.48 6.19 -19.69
CA TYR A 214 -1.49 5.36 -20.35
C TYR A 214 -2.79 5.23 -19.54
N LEU A 215 -2.95 6.01 -18.46
CA LEU A 215 -4.15 5.93 -17.62
C LEU A 215 -5.40 6.35 -18.40
N ARG A 216 -5.32 7.39 -19.24
CA ARG A 216 -6.47 7.87 -20.01
C ARG A 216 -6.97 6.86 -21.04
N PRO A 217 -6.17 6.32 -21.97
CA PRO A 217 -6.66 5.31 -22.92
C PRO A 217 -7.14 4.03 -22.23
N LEU A 218 -6.53 3.68 -21.08
CA LEU A 218 -7.01 2.58 -20.24
C LEU A 218 -8.39 2.88 -19.64
N GLN A 219 -8.58 4.07 -19.07
CA GLN A 219 -9.88 4.51 -18.54
C GLN A 219 -10.97 4.45 -19.60
N GLU A 220 -10.75 4.99 -20.79
CA GLU A 220 -11.71 4.99 -21.89
C GLU A 220 -12.18 3.57 -22.24
N THR A 221 -11.22 2.66 -22.40
CA THR A 221 -11.52 1.24 -22.66
C THR A 221 -12.33 0.61 -21.53
N LEU A 222 -11.96 0.88 -20.28
CA LEU A 222 -12.63 0.32 -19.09
C LEU A 222 -14.04 0.89 -18.91
N VAL A 223 -14.23 2.19 -19.13
CA VAL A 223 -15.55 2.85 -19.07
C VAL A 223 -16.54 2.21 -20.06
N GLU A 224 -16.13 2.00 -21.32
CA GLU A 224 -16.99 1.37 -22.31
C GLU A 224 -17.37 -0.06 -21.91
N ARG A 225 -16.42 -0.84 -21.42
CA ARG A 225 -16.68 -2.20 -20.93
C ARG A 225 -17.57 -2.23 -19.68
N LEU A 226 -17.35 -1.32 -18.72
CA LEU A 226 -18.21 -1.20 -17.52
C LEU A 226 -19.64 -0.80 -17.89
N LYS A 227 -19.83 0.12 -18.85
CA LYS A 227 -21.15 0.47 -19.37
C LYS A 227 -21.83 -0.75 -20.01
N ALA A 228 -21.13 -1.46 -20.89
CA ALA A 228 -21.66 -2.67 -21.53
C ALA A 228 -22.04 -3.77 -20.55
N ALA A 229 -21.28 -3.91 -19.44
CA ALA A 229 -21.57 -4.85 -18.36
C ALA A 229 -22.60 -4.35 -17.34
N GLY A 230 -23.07 -3.09 -17.43
CA GLY A 230 -23.97 -2.49 -16.45
C GLY A 230 -23.34 -2.24 -15.05
N ARG A 231 -22.00 -2.12 -14.99
CA ARG A 231 -21.24 -2.05 -13.72
C ARG A 231 -20.59 -0.70 -13.44
N LEU A 232 -20.83 0.30 -14.28
CA LEU A 232 -20.24 1.63 -14.12
C LEU A 232 -20.65 2.28 -12.79
N GLU A 233 -21.90 2.10 -12.38
CA GLU A 233 -22.38 2.62 -11.10
C GLU A 233 -21.75 1.89 -9.89
N TRP A 234 -21.49 0.60 -10.00
CA TRP A 234 -20.76 -0.16 -8.97
C TRP A 234 -19.34 0.39 -8.77
N HIS A 235 -18.68 0.68 -9.89
CA HIS A 235 -17.36 1.30 -9.87
C HIS A 235 -17.38 2.66 -9.17
N ARG A 236 -18.34 3.54 -9.50
CA ARG A 236 -18.50 4.85 -8.84
C ARG A 236 -18.69 4.73 -7.34
N GLN A 237 -19.50 3.77 -6.89
CA GLN A 237 -19.71 3.52 -5.47
C GLN A 237 -18.43 3.05 -4.76
N ILE A 238 -17.62 2.21 -5.40
CA ILE A 238 -16.32 1.80 -4.87
C ILE A 238 -15.38 3.00 -4.77
N CYS A 239 -15.27 3.80 -5.83
CA CYS A 239 -14.42 4.99 -5.84
C CYS A 239 -14.83 6.01 -4.76
N ALA A 240 -16.12 6.27 -4.59
CA ALA A 240 -16.62 7.13 -3.53
C ALA A 240 -16.26 6.61 -2.13
N ARG A 241 -16.30 5.27 -1.94
CA ARG A 241 -15.86 4.64 -0.71
C ARG A 241 -14.36 4.81 -0.49
N LEU A 242 -13.50 4.57 -1.48
CA LEU A 242 -12.05 4.76 -1.35
C LEU A 242 -11.71 6.17 -0.87
N ILE A 243 -12.35 7.19 -1.45
CA ILE A 243 -12.20 8.58 -1.02
C ILE A 243 -12.65 8.78 0.43
N SER A 244 -13.80 8.21 0.81
CA SER A 244 -14.34 8.33 2.17
C SER A 244 -13.44 7.66 3.20
N ASP A 245 -12.97 6.44 2.91
CA ASP A 245 -12.15 5.64 3.81
C ASP A 245 -10.77 6.31 4.02
N ALA A 246 -10.15 6.84 2.97
CA ALA A 246 -8.90 7.58 3.07
C ALA A 246 -9.03 8.86 3.93
N ALA A 247 -10.19 9.54 3.85
CA ALA A 247 -10.47 10.75 4.63
C ALA A 247 -10.88 10.48 6.10
N GLN A 248 -11.00 9.20 6.48
CA GLN A 248 -11.30 8.79 7.84
C GLN A 248 -10.23 7.81 8.34
N PRO A 249 -8.96 8.22 8.44
CA PRO A 249 -7.93 7.34 8.95
C PRO A 249 -8.33 6.91 10.36
N SER A 250 -8.50 5.62 10.56
CA SER A 250 -8.72 5.08 11.89
C SER A 250 -7.51 5.45 12.74
N LYS A 251 -7.73 6.24 13.80
CA LYS A 251 -6.67 6.44 14.79
C LYS A 251 -6.35 5.06 15.36
N PRO A 252 -5.12 4.58 15.16
CA PRO A 252 -4.76 3.28 15.69
C PRO A 252 -5.00 3.30 17.21
N ASP A 253 -5.74 2.32 17.71
CA ASP A 253 -5.91 2.16 19.15
C ASP A 253 -4.54 1.95 19.80
N PRO A 254 -4.10 2.86 20.71
CA PRO A 254 -2.80 2.76 21.37
C PRO A 254 -2.56 1.42 22.09
N GLU A 255 -3.64 0.74 22.51
CA GLU A 255 -3.56 -0.55 23.17
C GLU A 255 -3.48 -1.73 22.20
N SER A 256 -3.71 -1.51 20.92
CA SER A 256 -3.67 -2.57 19.89
C SER A 256 -2.53 -2.46 18.90
N VAL A 257 -1.96 -1.28 18.65
CA VAL A 257 -0.91 -1.04 17.61
C VAL A 257 0.35 -1.88 17.81
N TRP A 258 0.69 -2.19 19.04
CA TRP A 258 1.87 -3.00 19.40
C TRP A 258 1.59 -4.51 19.36
N ARG A 259 0.33 -4.93 19.17
CA ARG A 259 -0.06 -6.35 19.07
C ARG A 259 0.24 -6.89 17.66
N ILE A 260 1.52 -6.92 17.35
CA ILE A 260 2.03 -7.43 16.06
C ILE A 260 1.91 -8.95 15.98
N LYS A 261 2.11 -9.51 14.79
CA LYS A 261 2.09 -10.96 14.56
C LYS A 261 2.98 -11.71 15.56
N GLY A 262 2.43 -12.75 16.18
CA GLY A 262 3.10 -13.53 17.21
C GLY A 262 2.81 -13.09 18.65
N HIS A 263 2.00 -12.03 18.86
CA HIS A 263 1.56 -11.64 20.20
C HIS A 263 0.63 -12.68 20.85
N ASP A 264 -0.10 -13.43 20.06
CA ASP A 264 -1.13 -14.39 20.44
C ASP A 264 -0.58 -15.63 21.20
N VAL A 265 0.71 -15.92 21.05
CA VAL A 265 1.38 -17.04 21.77
C VAL A 265 2.13 -16.57 23.04
N LEU A 266 2.16 -15.28 23.34
CA LEU A 266 2.82 -14.72 24.52
C LEU A 266 1.90 -14.75 25.74
N ASP A 267 2.47 -14.97 26.90
CA ASP A 267 1.78 -14.73 28.19
C ASP A 267 1.71 -13.23 28.53
N ASP A 268 1.04 -12.88 29.62
CA ASP A 268 0.87 -11.49 30.03
C ASP A 268 2.20 -10.76 30.24
N THR A 269 3.23 -11.47 30.71
CA THR A 269 4.59 -10.93 30.90
C THR A 269 5.24 -10.65 29.53
N GLY A 270 5.15 -11.61 28.61
CA GLY A 270 5.64 -11.46 27.25
C GLY A 270 4.93 -10.33 26.50
N LEU A 271 3.64 -10.16 26.71
CA LEU A 271 2.88 -9.04 26.13
C LEU A 271 3.35 -7.68 26.69
N ALA A 272 3.63 -7.59 28.00
CA ALA A 272 4.18 -6.37 28.58
C ALA A 272 5.57 -6.04 27.98
N VAL A 273 6.43 -7.04 27.85
CA VAL A 273 7.74 -6.87 27.21
C VAL A 273 7.60 -6.48 25.73
N LEU A 274 6.71 -7.11 24.98
CA LEU A 274 6.47 -6.79 23.57
C LEU A 274 6.00 -5.34 23.39
N ARG A 275 5.10 -4.85 24.26
CA ARG A 275 4.63 -3.46 24.24
C ARG A 275 5.77 -2.47 24.41
N GLU A 276 6.63 -2.67 25.43
CA GLU A 276 7.76 -1.78 25.69
C GLU A 276 8.81 -1.83 24.56
N LEU A 277 9.08 -3.01 24.00
CA LEU A 277 9.96 -3.19 22.85
C LEU A 277 9.43 -2.48 21.62
N TRP A 278 8.13 -2.57 21.35
CA TRP A 278 7.48 -1.89 20.23
C TRP A 278 7.61 -0.37 20.38
N HIS A 279 7.26 0.20 21.54
CA HIS A 279 7.40 1.63 21.78
C HIS A 279 8.85 2.11 21.67
N TRP A 280 9.80 1.34 22.19
CA TRP A 280 11.21 1.65 22.01
C TRP A 280 11.61 1.68 20.54
N ARG A 281 11.17 0.69 19.76
CA ARG A 281 11.48 0.61 18.33
C ARG A 281 10.91 1.80 17.56
N GLU A 282 9.65 2.14 17.78
CA GLU A 282 9.01 3.30 17.12
C GLU A 282 9.73 4.59 17.45
N LYS A 283 10.10 4.78 18.73
CA LYS A 283 10.89 5.94 19.17
C LYS A 283 12.27 5.99 18.50
N ASP A 284 12.97 4.87 18.36
CA ASP A 284 14.28 4.83 17.69
C ASP A 284 14.13 5.03 16.17
N ALA A 285 13.06 4.51 15.57
CA ALA A 285 12.71 4.70 14.17
C ALA A 285 12.48 6.20 13.87
N LEU A 286 11.61 6.87 14.61
CA LEU A 286 11.37 8.31 14.52
C LEU A 286 12.65 9.12 14.71
N ARG A 287 13.45 8.81 15.73
CA ARG A 287 14.71 9.50 16.01
C ARG A 287 15.75 9.37 14.90
N THR A 288 15.75 8.24 14.19
CA THR A 288 16.74 7.95 13.15
C THR A 288 16.23 8.17 11.73
N GLY A 289 14.95 8.50 11.58
CA GLY A 289 14.31 8.64 10.27
C GLY A 289 14.29 7.34 9.47
N ARG A 290 14.39 6.17 10.14
CA ARG A 290 14.46 4.86 9.46
C ARG A 290 13.22 4.03 9.75
N PRO A 291 12.68 3.33 8.75
CA PRO A 291 11.54 2.43 8.96
C PRO A 291 11.77 1.45 10.12
N PRO A 292 10.73 1.16 10.92
CA PRO A 292 10.84 0.31 12.10
C PRO A 292 11.42 -1.09 11.83
N PHE A 293 11.15 -1.66 10.65
CA PHE A 293 11.65 -2.98 10.26
C PHE A 293 13.18 -3.02 10.02
N PHE A 294 13.82 -1.88 9.73
CA PHE A 294 15.29 -1.77 9.71
C PHE A 294 15.92 -1.70 11.11
N ILE A 295 15.13 -1.34 12.13
CA ILE A 295 15.60 -1.35 13.52
C ILE A 295 15.50 -2.77 14.06
N LEU A 296 14.28 -3.34 14.07
CA LEU A 296 13.99 -4.72 14.44
C LEU A 296 12.70 -5.19 13.73
N LYS A 297 12.75 -6.38 13.15
CA LYS A 297 11.58 -7.01 12.53
C LYS A 297 10.55 -7.41 13.60
N HIS A 298 9.29 -7.56 13.20
CA HIS A 298 8.20 -7.96 14.10
C HIS A 298 8.46 -9.33 14.74
N GLU A 299 8.93 -10.29 13.97
CA GLU A 299 9.27 -11.62 14.44
C GLU A 299 10.34 -11.57 15.56
N THR A 300 11.37 -10.75 15.35
CA THR A 300 12.45 -10.58 16.33
C THR A 300 11.96 -9.94 17.64
N LEU A 301 11.02 -8.97 17.57
CA LEU A 301 10.41 -8.41 18.78
C LEU A 301 9.65 -9.47 19.57
N SER A 302 8.83 -10.29 18.90
CA SER A 302 8.06 -11.36 19.52
C SER A 302 8.96 -12.45 20.10
N GLU A 303 10.05 -12.83 19.43
CA GLU A 303 11.04 -13.78 19.92
C GLU A 303 11.76 -13.27 21.19
N ILE A 304 12.19 -12.00 21.20
CA ILE A 304 12.82 -11.37 22.38
C ILE A 304 11.84 -11.34 23.55
N ALA A 305 10.58 -11.00 23.31
CA ALA A 305 9.55 -10.96 24.34
C ALA A 305 9.30 -12.36 24.94
N ALA A 306 9.21 -13.40 24.10
CA ALA A 306 9.06 -14.78 24.55
C ALA A 306 10.26 -15.26 25.37
N GLN A 307 11.49 -15.00 24.93
CA GLN A 307 12.71 -15.36 25.68
C GLN A 307 12.77 -14.65 27.04
N ALA A 308 12.43 -13.36 27.06
CA ALA A 308 12.43 -12.57 28.28
C ALA A 308 11.37 -13.04 29.28
N SER A 309 10.17 -13.38 28.85
CA SER A 309 9.10 -13.91 29.68
C SER A 309 9.49 -15.26 30.29
N ALA A 310 10.06 -16.15 29.49
CA ALA A 310 10.40 -17.51 29.92
C ALA A 310 11.56 -17.56 30.94
N ALA A 311 12.61 -16.74 30.77
CA ALA A 311 13.85 -16.88 31.58
C ALA A 311 14.56 -15.54 31.89
N GLY A 312 13.84 -14.42 31.78
CA GLY A 312 14.32 -13.10 32.15
C GLY A 312 15.34 -12.50 31.18
N VAL A 313 15.86 -11.32 31.52
CA VAL A 313 16.76 -10.51 30.67
C VAL A 313 18.00 -11.28 30.21
N ARG A 314 18.54 -12.17 31.02
CA ARG A 314 19.78 -12.92 30.69
C ARG A 314 19.61 -13.94 29.59
N ALA A 315 18.38 -14.38 29.33
CA ALA A 315 18.06 -15.33 28.24
C ALA A 315 17.91 -14.68 26.88
N VAL A 316 17.80 -13.37 26.83
CA VAL A 316 17.56 -12.62 25.59
C VAL A 316 18.76 -12.68 24.64
N ARG A 317 18.54 -13.21 23.45
CA ARG A 317 19.53 -13.24 22.37
C ARG A 317 19.26 -12.11 21.40
N LEU A 318 20.20 -11.16 21.33
CA LEU A 318 20.07 -10.00 20.43
C LEU A 318 20.75 -10.25 19.10
N PRO A 319 20.14 -9.79 17.97
CA PRO A 319 20.76 -9.86 16.66
C PRO A 319 22.16 -9.23 16.64
N PRO A 320 23.14 -9.84 15.94
CA PRO A 320 24.52 -9.35 15.93
C PRO A 320 24.69 -7.97 15.30
N TYR A 321 23.81 -7.60 14.37
CA TYR A 321 23.86 -6.32 13.64
C TYR A 321 23.46 -5.10 14.48
N LEU A 322 22.90 -5.28 15.68
CA LEU A 322 22.53 -4.18 16.55
C LEU A 322 23.76 -3.47 17.11
N THR A 323 23.79 -2.15 16.97
CA THR A 323 24.81 -1.30 17.61
C THR A 323 24.73 -1.39 19.14
N SER A 324 25.82 -1.08 19.84
CA SER A 324 25.85 -1.09 21.32
C SER A 324 24.72 -0.24 21.93
N LYS A 325 24.43 0.94 21.34
CA LYS A 325 23.34 1.81 21.79
C LYS A 325 21.96 1.15 21.63
N ARG A 326 21.71 0.47 20.51
CA ARG A 326 20.45 -0.23 20.29
C ARG A 326 20.32 -1.47 21.17
N ARG A 327 21.43 -2.20 21.39
CA ARG A 327 21.44 -3.34 22.33
C ARG A 327 21.05 -2.90 23.75
N ALA A 328 21.64 -1.81 24.23
CA ALA A 328 21.28 -1.24 25.53
C ALA A 328 19.79 -0.85 25.57
N GLY A 329 19.29 -0.15 24.58
CA GLY A 329 17.89 0.27 24.51
C GLY A 329 16.89 -0.92 24.47
N VAL A 330 17.20 -1.99 23.74
CA VAL A 330 16.38 -3.22 23.76
C VAL A 330 16.37 -3.84 25.14
N LEU A 331 17.54 -3.98 25.79
CA LEU A 331 17.62 -4.57 27.12
C LEU A 331 16.91 -3.71 28.20
N ASP A 332 16.93 -2.40 28.05
CA ASP A 332 16.21 -1.49 28.95
C ASP A 332 14.69 -1.59 28.73
N ALA A 333 14.22 -1.71 27.48
CA ALA A 333 12.82 -1.97 27.18
C ALA A 333 12.36 -3.34 27.74
N VAL A 334 13.19 -4.37 27.60
CA VAL A 334 12.93 -5.69 28.21
C VAL A 334 12.78 -5.59 29.71
N LYS A 335 13.73 -4.89 30.42
CA LYS A 335 13.65 -4.68 31.86
C LYS A 335 12.39 -3.93 32.26
N ALA A 336 12.02 -2.88 31.50
CA ALA A 336 10.81 -2.11 31.75
C ALA A 336 9.57 -2.99 31.64
N GLY A 337 9.47 -3.82 30.60
CA GLY A 337 8.34 -4.74 30.40
C GLY A 337 8.26 -5.81 31.55
N LEU A 338 9.38 -6.37 31.95
CA LEU A 338 9.44 -7.33 33.08
C LEU A 338 9.07 -6.69 34.41
N ALA A 339 9.32 -5.39 34.57
CA ALA A 339 9.01 -4.64 35.79
C ALA A 339 7.53 -4.20 35.89
N VAL A 340 6.73 -4.38 34.82
CA VAL A 340 5.30 -4.05 34.86
C VAL A 340 4.59 -4.90 35.90
N PRO A 341 3.89 -4.30 36.92
CA PRO A 341 3.13 -5.04 37.90
C PRO A 341 2.11 -5.97 37.26
N GLU A 342 1.85 -7.11 37.89
CA GLU A 342 0.99 -8.16 37.31
C GLU A 342 -0.41 -7.64 36.95
N GLU A 343 -0.98 -6.80 37.81
CA GLU A 343 -2.30 -6.17 37.62
C GLU A 343 -2.36 -5.18 36.44
N SER A 344 -1.19 -4.63 36.05
CA SER A 344 -1.07 -3.65 34.95
C SER A 344 -0.58 -4.27 33.64
N ARG A 345 -0.32 -5.58 33.60
CA ARG A 345 0.12 -6.27 32.39
C ARG A 345 -0.99 -6.36 31.36
N PRO A 346 -0.69 -6.11 30.09
CA PRO A 346 -1.64 -6.35 29.02
C PRO A 346 -2.13 -7.81 29.05
N LYS A 347 -3.42 -7.99 28.89
CA LYS A 347 -4.01 -9.33 28.79
C LYS A 347 -4.15 -9.74 27.33
N GLN A 348 -4.14 -11.05 27.06
CA GLN A 348 -4.53 -11.54 25.75
C GLN A 348 -5.94 -11.05 25.42
N LEU A 349 -6.08 -10.42 24.25
CA LEU A 349 -7.40 -10.10 23.71
C LEU A 349 -8.07 -11.42 23.32
N ARG A 350 -8.56 -12.14 24.31
CA ARG A 350 -9.46 -13.27 24.03
C ARG A 350 -10.77 -12.68 23.55
N VAL A 351 -10.84 -12.35 22.24
CA VAL A 351 -12.15 -12.21 21.63
C VAL A 351 -12.80 -13.58 21.80
N ARG A 352 -13.58 -13.75 22.85
CA ARG A 352 -14.50 -14.88 22.96
C ARG A 352 -15.52 -14.67 21.86
N MET A 353 -15.12 -14.98 20.61
CA MET A 353 -16.09 -15.05 19.55
C MET A 353 -17.09 -16.12 19.97
N ARG A 354 -18.28 -15.69 20.32
CA ARG A 354 -19.40 -16.60 20.55
C ARG A 354 -19.44 -17.58 19.40
N ARG A 355 -19.48 -18.89 19.71
CA ARG A 355 -19.67 -19.89 18.66
C ARG A 355 -20.94 -19.57 17.91
N MET A 356 -20.89 -19.64 16.59
CA MET A 356 -22.08 -19.43 15.78
C MET A 356 -23.09 -20.54 16.08
N THR A 357 -24.34 -20.17 16.17
CA THR A 357 -25.46 -21.10 16.27
C THR A 357 -25.62 -21.85 14.95
N ARG A 358 -26.35 -22.95 14.96
CA ARG A 358 -26.64 -23.71 13.75
C ARG A 358 -27.35 -22.83 12.71
N SER A 359 -28.34 -22.05 13.13
CA SER A 359 -29.07 -21.15 12.25
C SER A 359 -28.18 -20.06 11.62
N GLU A 360 -27.22 -19.52 12.38
CA GLU A 360 -26.25 -18.54 11.84
C GLU A 360 -25.31 -19.17 10.81
N LEU A 361 -24.86 -20.40 11.06
CA LEU A 361 -24.02 -21.14 10.10
C LEU A 361 -24.80 -21.44 8.81
N ASP A 362 -26.04 -21.91 8.95
CA ASP A 362 -26.90 -22.22 7.80
C ASP A 362 -27.21 -20.93 6.99
N TYR A 363 -27.41 -19.80 7.65
CA TYR A 363 -27.61 -18.52 6.97
C TYR A 363 -26.34 -18.00 6.30
N ALA A 364 -25.18 -18.11 6.95
CA ALA A 364 -23.90 -17.77 6.32
C ALA A 364 -23.64 -18.61 5.06
N GLU A 365 -24.02 -19.89 5.10
CA GLU A 365 -23.91 -20.78 3.93
C GLU A 365 -24.86 -20.35 2.81
N GLN A 366 -26.10 -19.99 3.11
CA GLN A 366 -27.04 -19.44 2.12
C GLN A 366 -26.51 -18.16 1.47
N LEU A 367 -25.93 -17.24 2.28
CA LEU A 367 -25.31 -16.04 1.76
C LEU A 367 -24.11 -16.38 0.84
N ARG A 368 -23.31 -17.36 1.23
CA ARG A 368 -22.18 -17.84 0.42
C ARG A 368 -22.67 -18.41 -0.93
N GLU A 369 -23.71 -19.25 -0.92
CA GLU A 369 -24.27 -19.84 -2.14
C GLU A 369 -24.85 -18.75 -3.06
N ARG A 370 -25.61 -17.78 -2.52
CA ARG A 370 -26.11 -16.63 -3.30
C ARG A 370 -24.96 -15.83 -3.94
N ARG A 371 -23.93 -15.51 -3.14
CA ARG A 371 -22.73 -14.80 -3.61
C ARG A 371 -22.03 -15.56 -4.74
N ASP A 372 -21.71 -16.83 -4.50
CA ASP A 372 -20.91 -17.64 -5.42
C ASP A 372 -21.65 -17.90 -6.73
N ALA A 373 -22.98 -18.18 -6.66
CA ALA A 373 -23.79 -18.34 -7.85
C ALA A 373 -23.82 -17.05 -8.69
N ARG A 374 -24.06 -15.91 -8.06
CA ARG A 374 -24.14 -14.62 -8.78
C ARG A 374 -22.77 -14.16 -9.27
N ALA A 375 -21.71 -14.36 -8.49
CA ALA A 375 -20.35 -14.05 -8.91
C ALA A 375 -19.93 -14.88 -10.13
N LYS A 376 -20.31 -16.17 -10.18
CA LYS A 376 -20.09 -17.04 -11.34
C LYS A 376 -20.83 -16.55 -12.58
N GLU A 377 -22.10 -16.17 -12.47
CA GLU A 377 -22.89 -15.62 -13.59
C GLU A 377 -22.28 -14.30 -14.13
N LEU A 378 -21.71 -13.52 -13.22
CA LEU A 378 -21.10 -12.23 -13.54
C LEU A 378 -19.63 -12.34 -13.91
N GLU A 379 -19.03 -13.55 -13.86
CA GLU A 379 -17.60 -13.77 -14.08
C GLU A 379 -16.72 -12.91 -13.16
N LEU A 380 -17.13 -12.77 -11.88
CA LEU A 380 -16.43 -11.99 -10.86
C LEU A 380 -15.76 -12.89 -9.82
N ASP A 381 -14.69 -12.39 -9.22
CA ASP A 381 -14.18 -12.93 -7.96
C ASP A 381 -15.24 -12.75 -6.86
N PRO A 382 -15.73 -13.83 -6.22
CA PRO A 382 -16.75 -13.75 -5.17
C PRO A 382 -16.36 -12.83 -4.01
N THR A 383 -15.07 -12.66 -3.73
CA THR A 383 -14.59 -11.82 -2.64
C THR A 383 -14.82 -10.32 -2.87
N ILE A 384 -15.01 -9.90 -4.13
CA ILE A 384 -15.39 -8.52 -4.48
C ILE A 384 -16.82 -8.23 -3.99
N VAL A 385 -17.70 -9.21 -4.04
CA VAL A 385 -19.07 -9.09 -3.53
C VAL A 385 -19.08 -9.05 -2.00
N ALA A 386 -18.48 -10.06 -1.36
CA ALA A 386 -18.30 -10.10 0.09
C ALA A 386 -17.21 -11.10 0.48
N ALA A 387 -16.32 -10.70 1.37
CA ALA A 387 -15.34 -11.62 1.96
C ALA A 387 -16.06 -12.65 2.86
N ARG A 388 -15.40 -13.78 3.14
CA ARG A 388 -15.94 -14.80 4.06
C ARG A 388 -16.25 -14.23 5.44
N ALA A 389 -15.40 -13.35 5.96
CA ALA A 389 -15.61 -12.71 7.26
C ALA A 389 -16.89 -11.85 7.27
N THR A 390 -17.11 -11.10 6.19
CA THR A 390 -18.33 -10.31 5.98
C THR A 390 -19.59 -11.20 6.02
N LEU A 391 -19.59 -12.36 5.35
CA LEU A 391 -20.73 -13.27 5.38
C LEU A 391 -21.03 -13.78 6.79
N PHE A 392 -20.00 -14.09 7.58
CA PHE A 392 -20.16 -14.49 8.97
C PHE A 392 -20.67 -13.34 9.88
N ALA A 393 -20.19 -12.12 9.66
CA ALA A 393 -20.66 -10.95 10.40
C ALA A 393 -22.13 -10.65 10.09
N LEU A 394 -22.52 -10.70 8.81
CA LEU A 394 -23.91 -10.57 8.39
C LEU A 394 -24.82 -11.64 9.01
N ALA A 395 -24.36 -12.89 9.07
CA ALA A 395 -25.11 -13.98 9.67
C ALA A 395 -25.30 -13.78 11.19
N ARG A 396 -24.42 -13.04 11.85
CA ARG A 396 -24.54 -12.62 13.25
C ARG A 396 -25.38 -11.35 13.43
N LYS A 397 -25.94 -10.81 12.35
CA LYS A 397 -26.70 -9.55 12.32
C LYS A 397 -25.85 -8.33 12.73
N ASP A 398 -24.58 -8.32 12.34
CA ASP A 398 -23.70 -7.19 12.56
C ASP A 398 -24.19 -5.99 11.71
N ALA A 399 -24.72 -4.98 12.40
CA ALA A 399 -25.29 -3.80 11.77
C ALA A 399 -24.22 -2.91 11.10
N ASP A 400 -23.02 -2.87 11.68
CA ASP A 400 -21.92 -2.09 11.16
C ASP A 400 -21.41 -2.70 9.85
N GLU A 401 -21.30 -4.04 9.80
CA GLU A 401 -20.90 -4.72 8.57
C GLU A 401 -21.97 -4.58 7.48
N LEU A 402 -23.25 -4.67 7.83
CA LEU A 402 -24.34 -4.41 6.89
C LEU A 402 -24.29 -2.97 6.35
N ALA A 403 -24.01 -1.99 7.21
CA ALA A 403 -23.90 -0.59 6.81
C ALA A 403 -22.70 -0.35 5.86
N ARG A 404 -21.65 -1.15 5.99
CA ARG A 404 -20.44 -1.08 5.12
C ARG A 404 -20.66 -1.64 3.73
N LEU A 405 -21.65 -2.49 3.50
CA LEU A 405 -21.91 -3.01 2.16
C LEU A 405 -22.42 -1.92 1.22
N LEU A 406 -21.86 -1.89 0.02
CA LEU A 406 -22.34 -1.03 -1.05
C LEU A 406 -23.73 -1.49 -1.54
N PRO A 407 -24.56 -0.60 -2.10
CA PRO A 407 -25.90 -0.94 -2.56
C PRO A 407 -25.93 -2.17 -3.48
N TRP A 408 -25.05 -2.22 -4.48
CA TRP A 408 -24.97 -3.36 -5.41
C TRP A 408 -24.58 -4.68 -4.74
N GLN A 409 -23.76 -4.64 -3.67
CA GLN A 409 -23.39 -5.84 -2.90
C GLN A 409 -24.58 -6.38 -2.12
N ARG A 410 -25.40 -5.48 -1.54
CA ARG A 410 -26.65 -5.85 -0.84
C ARG A 410 -27.65 -6.47 -1.81
N GLU A 411 -27.79 -5.90 -3.00
CA GLU A 411 -28.65 -6.43 -4.07
C GLU A 411 -28.25 -7.84 -4.48
N ILE A 412 -26.94 -8.10 -4.74
CA ILE A 412 -26.41 -9.42 -5.08
C ILE A 412 -26.70 -10.44 -3.97
N LEU A 413 -26.51 -10.06 -2.73
CA LEU A 413 -26.77 -10.93 -1.55
C LEU A 413 -28.25 -11.03 -1.21
N LYS A 414 -29.15 -10.28 -1.88
CA LYS A 414 -30.60 -10.20 -1.63
C LYS A 414 -30.95 -9.80 -0.20
N LEU A 415 -30.20 -8.82 0.35
CA LEU A 415 -30.39 -8.38 1.74
C LEU A 415 -31.55 -7.39 1.91
N ASP A 416 -31.95 -6.66 0.87
CA ASP A 416 -33.02 -5.65 0.94
C ASP A 416 -34.42 -6.27 1.05
N GLY A 417 -34.58 -7.58 0.78
CA GLY A 417 -35.83 -8.34 0.97
C GLY A 417 -35.88 -9.13 2.26
N ASP A 418 -34.75 -9.40 2.89
CA ASP A 418 -34.65 -10.28 4.08
C ASP A 418 -34.81 -9.53 5.43
N ALA A 419 -35.00 -8.21 5.43
CA ALA A 419 -35.25 -7.45 6.68
C ALA A 419 -36.44 -7.99 7.48
N ALA A 420 -37.37 -8.69 6.82
CA ALA A 420 -38.53 -9.35 7.44
C ALA A 420 -38.27 -10.85 7.77
N ALA A 421 -37.24 -11.47 7.22
CA ALA A 421 -36.97 -12.91 7.35
C ALA A 421 -35.87 -13.26 8.37
N LEU A 422 -35.36 -12.28 9.12
CA LEU A 422 -34.40 -12.53 10.17
C LEU A 422 -35.08 -13.31 11.32
N PRO A 423 -34.60 -14.49 11.69
CA PRO A 423 -35.19 -15.25 12.79
C PRO A 423 -35.25 -14.36 14.05
N LYS A 424 -36.44 -14.28 14.67
CA LYS A 424 -36.60 -13.56 15.95
C LYS A 424 -35.66 -14.19 16.97
N THR A 425 -34.90 -13.36 17.70
CA THR A 425 -34.12 -13.79 18.85
C THR A 425 -35.05 -14.50 19.83
N GLU A 426 -34.87 -15.79 20.01
CA GLU A 426 -35.38 -16.44 21.22
C GLU A 426 -34.51 -15.93 22.38
N GLU A 427 -35.14 -15.14 23.24
CA GLU A 427 -34.62 -14.77 24.56
C GLU A 427 -34.50 -16.05 25.39
N VAL A 428 -33.26 -16.40 25.81
CA VAL A 428 -32.98 -17.36 26.88
C VAL A 428 -32.23 -16.65 27.98
#